data_711ad6bc3b6957c7732898f5de2ae38f
#
_entry.id   711ad6bc3b6957c7732898f5de2ae38f
#
_cell.length_a   1.000
_cell.length_b   1.000
_cell.length_c   1.000
_cell.angle_alpha   90.00
_cell.angle_beta   90.00
_cell.angle_gamma   90.00
#
_symmetry.space_group_name_H-M   'P 1'
#
loop_
_entity.id
_entity.type
_entity.pdbx_description
1 polymer ?
#
loop_
_entity_poly.entity_id
_entity_poly.type
_entity_poly.pdbx_seq_one_letter_code
_entity_poly.pdbx_strand_id
1 'polypeptide(L)'
;RSPEKSDLIADNGPMIYIAHEITPFSPTDVTVYSNCEEIRLTVFKGGKEYVYKKDPNHKGMPSPIITFKDVYHFMEWKAMARAGKQDDAYLLAEGLIGGEVVVSHKRYPSGQADHLVVRLDNENVSLKADGSDIVTVIAEVVDKRGTVKRLNNSHVRFDIQGEGRLLGDASV
;
A
#
# COMPACT_ATOMS: atom_id res chain seq x y z
N ARG A 1 21.88 20.22 5.01
CA ARG A 1 22.70 18.99 5.20
C ARG A 1 21.78 17.83 4.95
N SER A 2 22.02 16.99 3.94
CA SER A 2 21.28 15.73 3.78
C SER A 2 21.63 14.83 4.95
N PRO A 3 20.64 14.21 5.63
CA PRO A 3 20.92 13.28 6.72
C PRO A 3 21.75 12.11 6.18
N GLU A 4 22.67 11.61 6.99
CA GLU A 4 23.42 10.42 6.65
C GLU A 4 22.49 9.20 6.61
N LYS A 5 22.86 8.16 5.85
CA LYS A 5 22.00 6.98 5.65
C LYS A 5 21.57 6.28 6.94
N SER A 6 22.39 6.33 7.98
CA SER A 6 22.12 5.81 9.32
C SER A 6 21.01 6.58 10.05
N ASP A 7 20.91 7.88 9.80
CA ASP A 7 20.00 8.75 10.54
C ASP A 7 18.54 8.50 10.19
N LEU A 8 18.25 8.14 8.91
CA LEU A 8 16.89 7.84 8.45
C LEU A 8 16.26 6.63 9.14
N ILE A 9 17.07 5.60 9.44
CA ILE A 9 16.60 4.41 10.15
C ILE A 9 16.53 4.69 11.64
N ALA A 10 17.50 5.42 12.20
CA ALA A 10 17.53 5.78 13.61
C ALA A 10 16.32 6.64 14.00
N ASP A 11 15.93 7.59 13.14
CA ASP A 11 14.86 8.53 13.45
C ASP A 11 13.45 7.99 13.16
N ASN A 12 13.28 7.15 12.10
CA ASN A 12 11.98 6.73 11.60
C ASN A 12 11.75 5.21 11.67
N GLY A 13 12.78 4.44 12.06
CA GLY A 13 12.76 2.98 12.01
C GLY A 13 12.84 2.40 10.60
N PRO A 14 12.91 1.07 10.47
CA PRO A 14 12.89 0.41 9.17
C PRO A 14 11.52 0.54 8.51
N MET A 15 11.51 0.90 7.21
CA MET A 15 10.31 1.10 6.42
C MET A 15 10.38 0.32 5.11
N ILE A 16 9.25 -0.25 4.70
CA ILE A 16 9.05 -0.83 3.37
C ILE A 16 7.61 -0.66 2.91
N TYR A 17 7.42 -0.34 1.64
CA TYR A 17 6.09 -0.15 1.05
C TYR A 17 6.07 -0.58 -0.42
N ILE A 18 5.15 -1.47 -0.78
CA ILE A 18 4.89 -1.87 -2.17
C ILE A 18 3.95 -0.84 -2.79
N ALA A 19 4.46 -0.02 -3.69
CA ALA A 19 3.68 0.97 -4.45
C ALA A 19 3.17 0.34 -5.76
N HIS A 20 2.36 -0.70 -5.63
CA HIS A 20 1.80 -1.44 -6.77
C HIS A 20 0.39 -1.92 -6.43
N GLU A 21 -0.55 -1.66 -7.31
CA GLU A 21 -1.89 -2.23 -7.23
C GLU A 21 -1.96 -3.52 -8.04
N ILE A 22 -2.68 -4.52 -7.54
CA ILE A 22 -2.82 -5.82 -8.20
C ILE A 22 -4.15 -5.82 -8.98
N THR A 23 -4.12 -5.27 -10.18
CA THR A 23 -5.27 -5.13 -11.07
C THR A 23 -4.93 -5.57 -12.51
N PRO A 24 -5.93 -5.79 -13.39
CA PRO A 24 -5.69 -6.10 -14.81
C PRO A 24 -4.95 -5.00 -15.57
N PHE A 25 -4.94 -3.77 -15.05
CA PHE A 25 -4.36 -2.59 -15.68
C PHE A 25 -3.02 -2.19 -15.08
N SER A 26 -2.56 -2.92 -14.06
CA SER A 26 -1.29 -2.63 -13.41
C SER A 26 -0.11 -2.99 -14.32
N PRO A 27 0.98 -2.20 -14.28
CA PRO A 27 2.19 -2.50 -15.04
C PRO A 27 2.83 -3.81 -14.57
N THR A 28 3.68 -4.42 -15.42
CA THR A 28 4.44 -5.62 -15.06
C THR A 28 5.59 -5.32 -14.09
N ASP A 29 6.02 -4.06 -14.02
CA ASP A 29 7.05 -3.59 -13.11
C ASP A 29 6.46 -3.30 -11.73
N VAL A 30 7.12 -3.76 -10.68
CA VAL A 30 6.70 -3.53 -9.28
C VAL A 30 7.66 -2.56 -8.61
N THR A 31 7.13 -1.46 -8.10
CA THR A 31 7.89 -0.44 -7.36
C THR A 31 7.77 -0.65 -5.86
N VAL A 32 8.91 -0.58 -5.17
CA VAL A 32 9.01 -0.69 -3.72
C VAL A 32 9.80 0.50 -3.17
N TYR A 33 9.28 1.11 -2.12
CA TYR A 33 9.99 2.13 -1.35
C TYR A 33 10.52 1.52 -0.05
N SER A 34 11.79 1.73 0.27
CA SER A 34 12.38 1.23 1.51
C SER A 34 13.63 2.02 1.88
N ASN A 35 13.90 2.13 3.19
CA ASN A 35 15.15 2.64 3.75
C ASN A 35 16.11 1.50 4.17
N CYS A 36 15.75 0.22 3.96
CA CYS A 36 16.57 -0.94 4.29
C CYS A 36 17.74 -1.13 3.32
N GLU A 37 18.72 -1.94 3.73
CA GLU A 37 19.95 -2.22 2.96
C GLU A 37 19.70 -3.19 1.80
N GLU A 38 18.85 -4.18 2.04
CA GLU A 38 18.46 -5.18 1.05
C GLU A 38 16.94 -5.32 1.05
N ILE A 39 16.36 -5.51 -0.12
CA ILE A 39 14.93 -5.74 -0.30
C ILE A 39 14.75 -7.04 -1.07
N ARG A 40 13.92 -7.93 -0.53
CA ARG A 40 13.49 -9.15 -1.18
C ARG A 40 12.00 -9.05 -1.53
N LEU A 41 11.67 -9.20 -2.79
CA LEU A 41 10.30 -9.25 -3.29
C LEU A 41 9.95 -10.68 -3.69
N THR A 42 8.96 -11.26 -3.04
CA THR A 42 8.39 -12.56 -3.38
C THR A 42 7.06 -12.37 -4.10
N VAL A 43 6.92 -13.01 -5.24
CA VAL A 43 5.69 -13.05 -6.04
C VAL A 43 5.06 -14.41 -5.89
N PHE A 44 3.89 -14.49 -5.27
CA PHE A 44 3.18 -15.69 -4.82
C PHE A 44 3.89 -16.46 -3.68
N LYS A 45 3.14 -17.19 -2.92
CA LYS A 45 3.65 -18.11 -1.90
C LYS A 45 4.51 -19.22 -2.51
N GLY A 46 5.78 -19.29 -2.09
CA GLY A 46 6.74 -20.25 -2.65
C GLY A 46 7.10 -19.99 -4.11
N GLY A 47 6.79 -18.81 -4.63
CA GLY A 47 7.07 -18.40 -5.98
C GLY A 47 8.44 -17.76 -6.14
N LYS A 48 8.60 -16.98 -7.20
CA LYS A 48 9.87 -16.37 -7.57
C LYS A 48 10.24 -15.24 -6.62
N GLU A 49 11.51 -15.21 -6.22
CA GLU A 49 12.09 -14.16 -5.39
C GLU A 49 13.02 -13.28 -6.22
N TYR A 50 12.94 -11.98 -5.97
CA TYR A 50 13.77 -10.95 -6.58
C TYR A 50 14.46 -10.18 -5.47
N VAL A 51 15.77 -9.99 -5.60
CA VAL A 51 16.58 -9.32 -4.56
C VAL A 51 17.20 -8.07 -5.12
N TYR A 52 17.08 -6.98 -4.37
CA TYR A 52 17.78 -5.72 -4.58
C TYR A 52 18.70 -5.45 -3.39
N LYS A 53 19.97 -5.14 -3.67
CA LYS A 53 20.93 -4.69 -2.67
C LYS A 53 21.30 -3.24 -2.93
N LYS A 54 21.22 -2.43 -1.90
CA LYS A 54 21.59 -1.03 -1.97
C LYS A 54 23.11 -0.92 -2.14
N ASP A 55 23.53 -0.13 -3.14
CA ASP A 55 24.95 0.21 -3.28
C ASP A 55 25.36 1.14 -2.12
N PRO A 56 26.29 0.75 -1.25
CA PRO A 56 26.76 1.59 -0.14
C PRO A 56 27.41 2.89 -0.61
N ASN A 57 27.91 2.92 -1.87
CA ASN A 57 28.55 4.08 -2.47
C ASN A 57 27.58 4.94 -3.29
N HIS A 58 26.29 4.62 -3.28
CA HIS A 58 25.29 5.36 -4.06
C HIS A 58 25.29 6.85 -3.68
N LYS A 59 25.56 7.69 -4.67
CA LYS A 59 25.50 9.15 -4.57
C LYS A 59 24.12 9.59 -5.06
N GLY A 60 23.24 9.95 -4.17
CA GLY A 60 21.90 10.37 -4.53
C GLY A 60 20.94 10.32 -3.33
N MET A 61 19.67 10.10 -3.59
CA MET A 61 18.70 9.95 -2.50
C MET A 61 19.10 8.81 -1.57
N PRO A 62 19.05 9.01 -0.23
CA PRO A 62 19.39 7.97 0.75
C PRO A 62 18.55 6.70 0.60
N SER A 63 17.31 6.85 0.11
CA SER A 63 16.37 5.75 -0.14
C SER A 63 15.88 5.84 -1.59
N PRO A 64 16.59 5.22 -2.55
CA PRO A 64 16.19 5.27 -3.95
C PRO A 64 14.88 4.49 -4.17
N ILE A 65 14.16 4.88 -5.22
CA ILE A 65 13.00 4.14 -5.71
C ILE A 65 13.51 2.84 -6.33
N ILE A 66 13.00 1.71 -5.84
CA ILE A 66 13.41 0.38 -6.30
C ILE A 66 12.32 -0.17 -7.21
N THR A 67 12.67 -0.49 -8.44
CA THR A 67 11.75 -1.05 -9.42
C THR A 67 12.24 -2.43 -9.86
N PHE A 68 11.43 -3.45 -9.54
CA PHE A 68 11.63 -4.81 -10.03
C PHE A 68 10.95 -4.92 -11.39
N LYS A 69 11.73 -5.23 -12.42
CA LYS A 69 11.26 -5.25 -13.80
C LYS A 69 10.57 -6.55 -14.16
N ASP A 70 9.43 -6.45 -14.85
CA ASP A 70 8.70 -7.57 -15.45
C ASP A 70 8.41 -8.74 -14.46
N VAL A 71 7.93 -8.39 -13.26
CA VAL A 71 7.70 -9.37 -12.19
C VAL A 71 6.23 -9.67 -11.95
N TYR A 72 5.32 -8.81 -12.42
CA TYR A 72 3.89 -8.95 -12.23
C TYR A 72 3.18 -9.29 -13.54
N HIS A 73 2.48 -10.44 -13.58
CA HIS A 73 1.69 -10.88 -14.74
C HIS A 73 0.27 -11.24 -14.29
N PHE A 74 -0.69 -10.39 -14.63
CA PHE A 74 -2.10 -10.54 -14.19
C PHE A 74 -2.70 -11.91 -14.52
N MET A 75 -2.33 -12.51 -15.65
CA MET A 75 -2.86 -13.81 -16.04
C MET A 75 -2.43 -14.95 -15.10
N GLU A 76 -1.25 -14.87 -14.51
CA GLU A 76 -0.78 -15.82 -13.47
C GLU A 76 -1.63 -15.69 -12.21
N TRP A 77 -1.92 -14.45 -11.77
CA TRP A 77 -2.81 -14.16 -10.65
C TRP A 77 -4.22 -14.69 -10.88
N LYS A 78 -4.75 -14.50 -12.09
CA LYS A 78 -6.06 -15.01 -12.48
C LYS A 78 -6.10 -16.52 -12.48
N ALA A 79 -5.03 -17.19 -12.92
CA ALA A 79 -4.91 -18.65 -12.89
C ALA A 79 -4.90 -19.18 -11.45
N MET A 80 -4.16 -18.56 -10.54
CA MET A 80 -4.16 -18.92 -9.13
C MET A 80 -5.53 -18.73 -8.47
N ALA A 81 -6.20 -17.63 -8.74
CA ALA A 81 -7.56 -17.39 -8.23
C ALA A 81 -8.55 -18.47 -8.71
N ARG A 82 -8.49 -18.87 -9.99
CA ARG A 82 -9.32 -19.96 -10.56
C ARG A 82 -8.99 -21.33 -9.95
N ALA A 83 -7.75 -21.54 -9.53
CA ALA A 83 -7.31 -22.77 -8.86
C ALA A 83 -7.66 -22.79 -7.36
N GLY A 84 -8.40 -21.79 -6.83
CA GLY A 84 -8.75 -21.68 -5.42
C GLY A 84 -7.59 -21.30 -4.50
N LYS A 85 -6.50 -20.76 -5.06
CA LYS A 85 -5.28 -20.38 -4.33
C LYS A 85 -5.16 -18.86 -4.12
N GLN A 86 -6.30 -18.17 -3.86
CA GLN A 86 -6.30 -16.71 -3.68
C GLN A 86 -5.44 -16.26 -2.50
N ASP A 87 -5.33 -17.10 -1.46
CA ASP A 87 -4.55 -16.78 -0.26
C ASP A 87 -3.04 -16.89 -0.48
N ASP A 88 -2.63 -17.62 -1.50
CA ASP A 88 -1.23 -17.76 -1.93
C ASP A 88 -0.83 -16.69 -2.97
N ALA A 89 -1.80 -15.95 -3.51
CA ALA A 89 -1.62 -14.92 -4.52
C ALA A 89 -1.37 -13.56 -3.86
N TYR A 90 -0.11 -13.22 -3.56
CA TYR A 90 0.31 -11.96 -2.95
C TYR A 90 1.67 -11.49 -3.47
N LEU A 91 1.93 -10.20 -3.30
CA LEU A 91 3.28 -9.64 -3.30
C LEU A 91 3.73 -9.49 -1.84
N LEU A 92 4.91 -9.98 -1.52
CA LEU A 92 5.55 -9.81 -0.21
C LEU A 92 6.90 -9.13 -0.42
N ALA A 93 7.05 -7.92 0.11
CA ALA A 93 8.33 -7.26 0.19
C ALA A 93 8.87 -7.33 1.62
N GLU A 94 10.12 -7.76 1.77
CA GLU A 94 10.83 -7.85 3.03
C GLU A 94 12.06 -6.95 2.97
N GLY A 95 12.20 -6.09 3.99
CA GLY A 95 13.38 -5.24 4.16
C GLY A 95 14.36 -5.88 5.14
N LEU A 96 15.63 -5.99 4.72
CA LEU A 96 16.67 -6.61 5.50
C LEU A 96 17.73 -5.57 5.90
N ILE A 97 18.25 -5.72 7.13
CA ILE A 97 19.39 -4.99 7.68
C ILE A 97 20.34 -6.03 8.31
N GLY A 98 21.61 -6.01 7.93
CA GLY A 98 22.58 -7.00 8.40
C GLY A 98 22.21 -8.44 8.03
N GLY A 99 21.39 -8.64 6.98
CA GLY A 99 20.93 -9.96 6.54
C GLY A 99 19.69 -10.49 7.26
N GLU A 100 19.17 -9.77 8.26
CA GLU A 100 17.94 -10.14 8.98
C GLU A 100 16.74 -9.34 8.49
N VAL A 101 15.57 -9.98 8.38
CA VAL A 101 14.31 -9.33 8.03
C VAL A 101 13.83 -8.48 9.21
N VAL A 102 13.76 -7.17 9.03
CA VAL A 102 13.37 -6.20 10.07
C VAL A 102 11.99 -5.60 9.84
N VAL A 103 11.49 -5.63 8.60
CA VAL A 103 10.17 -5.10 8.24
C VAL A 103 9.64 -5.82 7.01
N SER A 104 8.32 -5.95 6.91
CA SER A 104 7.68 -6.55 5.73
C SER A 104 6.38 -5.82 5.38
N HIS A 105 6.05 -5.84 4.09
CA HIS A 105 4.78 -5.36 3.57
C HIS A 105 4.21 -6.39 2.60
N LYS A 106 2.93 -6.74 2.77
CA LYS A 106 2.24 -7.71 1.93
C LYS A 106 1.04 -7.06 1.26
N ARG A 107 0.86 -7.32 -0.05
CA ARG A 107 -0.30 -6.88 -0.80
C ARG A 107 -1.01 -8.06 -1.46
N TYR A 108 -2.33 -8.05 -1.36
CA TYR A 108 -3.21 -8.99 -2.03
C TYR A 108 -3.98 -8.31 -3.16
N PRO A 109 -4.37 -9.05 -4.20
CA PRO A 109 -5.40 -8.57 -5.12
C PRO A 109 -6.71 -8.38 -4.36
N SER A 110 -7.48 -7.37 -4.70
CA SER A 110 -8.81 -7.19 -4.11
C SER A 110 -9.76 -8.31 -4.55
N GLY A 111 -10.43 -8.92 -3.58
CA GLY A 111 -11.47 -9.92 -3.77
C GLY A 111 -12.81 -9.32 -4.22
N GLN A 112 -13.91 -10.02 -3.95
CA GLN A 112 -15.26 -9.47 -4.14
C GLN A 112 -15.53 -8.36 -3.11
N ALA A 113 -16.30 -7.33 -3.52
CA ALA A 113 -16.75 -6.30 -2.61
C ALA A 113 -17.57 -6.93 -1.46
N ASP A 114 -17.25 -6.53 -0.22
CA ASP A 114 -17.87 -7.09 0.97
C ASP A 114 -18.58 -6.01 1.79
N HIS A 115 -17.86 -4.95 2.15
CA HIS A 115 -18.42 -3.88 2.97
C HIS A 115 -17.78 -2.52 2.67
N LEU A 116 -18.37 -1.48 3.25
CA LEU A 116 -17.90 -0.11 3.20
C LEU A 116 -17.15 0.21 4.50
N VAL A 117 -15.94 0.71 4.38
CA VAL A 117 -15.19 1.30 5.48
C VAL A 117 -15.28 2.81 5.38
N VAL A 118 -15.67 3.46 6.49
CA VAL A 118 -15.74 4.92 6.58
C VAL A 118 -14.78 5.38 7.66
N ARG A 119 -13.95 6.36 7.35
CA ARG A 119 -13.02 6.96 8.29
C ARG A 119 -12.90 8.47 8.08
N LEU A 120 -12.48 9.16 9.11
CA LEU A 120 -12.13 10.57 9.03
C LEU A 120 -10.63 10.70 8.75
N ASP A 121 -10.27 11.65 7.90
CA ASP A 121 -8.87 12.03 7.64
C ASP A 121 -8.48 13.16 8.61
N ASN A 122 -8.37 12.78 9.89
CA ASN A 122 -8.08 13.72 10.98
C ASN A 122 -7.01 13.17 11.95
N GLU A 123 -6.03 12.43 11.44
CA GLU A 123 -4.97 11.83 12.27
C GLU A 123 -4.34 12.90 13.19
N ASN A 124 -4.50 12.68 14.50
CA ASN A 124 -3.99 13.58 15.57
C ASN A 124 -4.59 15.00 15.62
N VAL A 125 -5.68 15.27 14.91
CA VAL A 125 -6.38 16.57 14.94
C VAL A 125 -7.70 16.45 15.68
N SER A 126 -7.88 17.23 16.73
CA SER A 126 -9.17 17.36 17.42
C SER A 126 -10.04 18.39 16.72
N LEU A 127 -11.19 17.97 16.22
CA LEU A 127 -12.15 18.88 15.60
C LEU A 127 -12.80 19.78 16.66
N LYS A 128 -12.93 21.07 16.36
CA LYS A 128 -13.63 22.05 17.16
C LYS A 128 -14.90 22.49 16.45
N ALA A 129 -16.02 22.49 17.16
CA ALA A 129 -17.29 22.94 16.63
C ALA A 129 -17.39 24.49 16.68
N ASP A 130 -16.50 25.19 15.99
CA ASP A 130 -16.44 26.66 15.93
C ASP A 130 -16.90 27.23 14.58
N GLY A 131 -17.37 26.37 13.67
CA GLY A 131 -17.86 26.73 12.34
C GLY A 131 -16.78 26.90 11.28
N SER A 132 -15.48 26.69 11.63
CA SER A 132 -14.36 26.84 10.70
C SER A 132 -13.63 25.53 10.41
N ASP A 133 -13.70 24.55 11.30
CA ASP A 133 -13.01 23.26 11.12
C ASP A 133 -13.67 22.40 10.04
N ILE A 134 -12.83 21.80 9.22
CA ILE A 134 -13.22 20.92 8.12
C ILE A 134 -12.50 19.59 8.29
N VAL A 135 -13.20 18.49 8.04
CA VAL A 135 -12.62 17.15 8.00
C VAL A 135 -13.05 16.43 6.72
N THR A 136 -12.12 15.69 6.13
CA THR A 136 -12.42 14.82 5.01
C THR A 136 -12.97 13.48 5.50
N VAL A 137 -14.11 13.06 4.98
CA VAL A 137 -14.67 11.72 5.18
C VAL A 137 -14.24 10.86 4.01
N ILE A 138 -13.55 9.76 4.29
CA ILE A 138 -13.11 8.80 3.29
C ILE A 138 -13.98 7.56 3.42
N ALA A 139 -14.64 7.17 2.31
CA ALA A 139 -15.40 5.93 2.20
C ALA A 139 -14.72 4.99 1.19
N GLU A 140 -14.42 3.78 1.59
CA GLU A 140 -13.72 2.79 0.77
C GLU A 140 -14.50 1.48 0.73
N VAL A 141 -14.80 1.00 -0.47
CA VAL A 141 -15.34 -0.35 -0.66
C VAL A 141 -14.19 -1.33 -0.54
N VAL A 142 -14.31 -2.28 0.37
CA VAL A 142 -13.28 -3.27 0.65
C VAL A 142 -13.79 -4.69 0.50
N ASP A 143 -12.87 -5.64 0.34
CA ASP A 143 -13.16 -7.06 0.40
C ASP A 143 -13.13 -7.57 1.87
N LYS A 144 -13.38 -8.88 2.07
CA LYS A 144 -13.35 -9.53 3.39
C LYS A 144 -12.03 -9.41 4.14
N ARG A 145 -10.93 -9.11 3.45
CA ARG A 145 -9.60 -8.89 4.03
C ARG A 145 -9.31 -7.41 4.33
N GLY A 146 -10.24 -6.51 4.01
CA GLY A 146 -10.02 -5.08 4.09
C GLY A 146 -9.22 -4.50 2.92
N THR A 147 -8.99 -5.26 1.84
CA THR A 147 -8.30 -4.74 0.65
C THR A 147 -9.23 -3.85 -0.16
N VAL A 148 -8.82 -2.61 -0.39
CA VAL A 148 -9.63 -1.62 -1.13
C VAL A 148 -9.81 -2.04 -2.58
N LYS A 149 -11.05 -1.96 -3.05
CA LYS A 149 -11.42 -2.22 -4.44
C LYS A 149 -11.32 -0.96 -5.29
N ARG A 150 -10.13 -0.67 -5.80
CA ARG A 150 -9.85 0.55 -6.58
C ARG A 150 -10.69 0.71 -7.84
N LEU A 151 -11.14 -0.39 -8.43
CA LEU A 151 -11.97 -0.38 -9.65
C LEU A 151 -13.46 -0.61 -9.35
N ASN A 152 -13.89 -0.41 -8.10
CA ASN A 152 -15.30 -0.46 -7.75
C ASN A 152 -15.99 0.84 -8.15
N ASN A 153 -17.17 0.73 -8.77
CA ASN A 153 -18.01 1.85 -9.18
C ASN A 153 -19.38 1.83 -8.48
N SER A 154 -19.46 1.23 -7.30
CA SER A 154 -20.68 1.28 -6.50
C SER A 154 -21.01 2.71 -6.09
N HIS A 155 -22.28 3.07 -6.21
CA HIS A 155 -22.78 4.37 -5.78
C HIS A 155 -22.74 4.48 -4.25
N VAL A 156 -22.20 5.56 -3.72
CA VAL A 156 -22.11 5.83 -2.28
C VAL A 156 -22.86 7.13 -1.98
N ARG A 157 -23.75 7.10 -1.00
CA ARG A 157 -24.46 8.28 -0.51
C ARG A 157 -24.02 8.60 0.92
N PHE A 158 -23.76 9.87 1.18
CA PHE A 158 -23.43 10.39 2.49
C PHE A 158 -24.60 11.12 3.11
N ASP A 159 -24.98 10.75 4.33
CA ASP A 159 -25.92 11.47 5.17
C ASP A 159 -25.22 11.89 6.47
N ILE A 160 -25.47 13.12 6.94
CA ILE A 160 -24.94 13.63 8.20
C ILE A 160 -26.08 13.92 9.16
N GLN A 161 -25.92 13.58 10.42
CA GLN A 161 -26.83 13.91 11.49
C GLN A 161 -26.08 14.69 12.58
N GLY A 162 -26.63 15.81 13.03
CA GLY A 162 -26.02 16.67 14.03
C GLY A 162 -25.61 18.05 13.47
N GLU A 163 -24.72 18.73 14.18
CA GLU A 163 -24.35 20.14 13.93
C GLU A 163 -23.40 20.35 12.73
N GLY A 164 -23.01 19.28 12.04
CA GLY A 164 -22.15 19.36 10.87
C GLY A 164 -22.89 19.66 9.57
N ARG A 165 -22.16 20.04 8.53
CA ARG A 165 -22.65 20.26 7.17
C ARG A 165 -21.77 19.54 6.16
N LEU A 166 -22.38 18.80 5.24
CA LEU A 166 -21.66 18.27 4.08
C LEU A 166 -21.25 19.41 3.15
N LEU A 167 -19.98 19.37 2.71
CA LEU A 167 -19.44 20.23 1.66
C LEU A 167 -19.19 19.36 0.43
N GLY A 168 -19.76 19.73 -0.72
CA GLY A 168 -19.72 18.97 -1.97
C GLY A 168 -20.97 18.13 -2.20
N ASP A 169 -20.88 17.19 -3.14
CA ASP A 169 -21.98 16.30 -3.50
C ASP A 169 -22.22 15.25 -2.42
N ALA A 170 -23.49 15.01 -2.10
CA ALA A 170 -23.90 14.00 -1.12
C ALA A 170 -23.80 12.56 -1.68
N SER A 171 -23.48 12.39 -2.97
CA SER A 171 -23.38 11.07 -3.61
C SER A 171 -22.31 11.05 -4.70
N VAL A 172 -21.61 9.96 -4.81
CA VAL A 172 -20.58 9.68 -5.80
C VAL A 172 -20.73 8.26 -6.34
#